data_1ec4d9ee57cbeab23331548f823c8884
#
_entry.id   1ec4d9ee57cbeab23331548f823c8884
#
_cell.length_a   1.000
_cell.length_b   1.000
_cell.length_c   1.000
_cell.angle_alpha   90.00
_cell.angle_beta   90.00
_cell.angle_gamma   90.00
#
_symmetry.space_group_name_H-M   'P 1'
#
loop_
_entity.id
_entity.type
_entity.pdbx_description
1 polymer ?
#
loop_
_entity_poly.entity_id
_entity_poly.type
_entity_poly.pdbx_seq_one_letter_code
_entity_poly.pdbx_strand_id
1 'polypeptide(L)'
;MAIVLGPNRYGKAETRLVRVTRDGETHTVTDLNVSIALAGDLAATHLTGDNAGVLPTDTMKNTVYAFAKQHGVGEPEEFALLLARHFLKTQGQVEKTKITIESYGWDRLGPHSFRREGAQTRIAEVVATAGDEQVVSGVTGLTLMNTTASEFRGFIKDRYTTLPETSDRILATAVDARWRHLTPAGDWAASYAGALDALTTAFVDTYSSSLQQTLFAMGSHVLFTRPEIAEIRLALPNKHHYLVDLAPFGLSNENEVFIAGDRPYGLIEGTVTRDDAPPATAEWYQ
;
A
#
# COMPACT_ATOMS: atom_id res chain seq x y z
N MET A 1 -34.07 -9.24 23.87
CA MET A 1 -32.95 -8.97 22.96
C MET A 1 -31.78 -8.54 23.83
N ALA A 2 -30.63 -9.22 23.75
CA ALA A 2 -29.44 -8.84 24.48
C ALA A 2 -28.53 -8.02 23.56
N ILE A 3 -27.98 -6.93 24.07
CA ILE A 3 -26.95 -6.13 23.38
C ILE A 3 -25.61 -6.55 23.95
N VAL A 4 -24.69 -6.95 23.07
CA VAL A 4 -23.34 -7.44 23.45
C VAL A 4 -22.27 -6.65 22.73
N LEU A 5 -21.08 -6.56 23.32
CA LEU A 5 -19.91 -5.98 22.69
C LEU A 5 -19.44 -6.90 21.54
N GLY A 6 -19.31 -6.36 20.34
CA GLY A 6 -18.73 -7.05 19.19
C GLY A 6 -17.21 -6.92 19.13
N PRO A 7 -16.56 -7.38 18.04
CA PRO A 7 -15.13 -7.22 17.85
C PRO A 7 -14.70 -5.76 18.01
N ASN A 8 -13.61 -5.54 18.75
CA ASN A 8 -13.13 -4.20 19.03
C ASN A 8 -11.60 -4.17 19.04
N ARG A 9 -11.07 -2.97 18.86
CA ARG A 9 -9.64 -2.66 18.93
C ARG A 9 -9.45 -1.20 19.30
N TYR A 10 -8.31 -0.86 19.85
CA TYR A 10 -7.93 0.52 20.12
C TYR A 10 -6.46 0.72 19.76
N GLY A 11 -6.02 1.96 19.64
CA GLY A 11 -4.64 2.21 19.30
C GLY A 11 -4.27 3.66 19.15
N LYS A 12 -3.08 3.89 18.61
CA LYS A 12 -2.52 5.19 18.28
C LYS A 12 -2.32 5.29 16.79
N ALA A 13 -3.03 6.19 16.14
CA ALA A 13 -2.89 6.44 14.71
C ALA A 13 -1.86 7.55 14.45
N GLU A 14 -1.19 7.45 13.29
CA GLU A 14 -0.41 8.50 12.65
C GLU A 14 0.69 9.12 13.54
N THR A 15 1.49 8.26 14.18
CA THR A 15 2.67 8.69 14.89
C THR A 15 3.77 9.05 13.90
N ARG A 16 3.94 10.33 13.62
CA ARG A 16 4.99 10.84 12.73
C ARG A 16 6.33 10.83 13.42
N LEU A 17 7.36 10.31 12.71
CA LEU A 17 8.72 10.33 13.19
C LEU A 17 9.71 10.56 12.03
N VAL A 18 10.75 11.33 12.29
CA VAL A 18 11.94 11.44 11.43
C VAL A 18 13.14 11.02 12.26
N ARG A 19 13.87 10.00 11.78
CA ARG A 19 15.14 9.60 12.35
C ARG A 19 16.28 10.06 11.46
N VAL A 20 17.23 10.79 12.03
CA VAL A 20 18.46 11.16 11.34
C VAL A 20 19.61 10.31 11.90
N THR A 21 20.19 9.49 11.04
CA THR A 21 21.44 8.78 11.34
C THR A 21 22.61 9.63 10.85
N ARG A 22 23.55 9.94 11.75
CA ARG A 22 24.72 10.76 11.44
C ARG A 22 25.95 9.89 11.40
N ASP A 23 26.56 9.77 10.22
CA ASP A 23 27.80 9.06 9.99
C ASP A 23 28.83 10.08 9.45
N GLY A 24 29.58 10.68 10.36
CA GLY A 24 30.43 11.83 10.06
C GLY A 24 29.65 12.98 9.44
N GLU A 25 30.08 13.42 8.28
CA GLU A 25 29.42 14.48 7.53
C GLU A 25 28.22 13.98 6.70
N THR A 26 28.10 12.67 6.49
CA THR A 26 27.01 12.07 5.70
C THR A 26 25.87 11.63 6.59
N HIS A 27 24.68 12.17 6.38
CA HIS A 27 23.49 11.82 7.14
C HIS A 27 22.55 10.93 6.33
N THR A 28 21.74 10.13 7.02
CA THR A 28 20.62 9.38 6.42
C THR A 28 19.34 9.77 7.13
N VAL A 29 18.27 9.92 6.35
CA VAL A 29 16.93 10.27 6.86
C VAL A 29 16.00 9.08 6.66
N THR A 30 15.30 8.71 7.73
CA THR A 30 14.16 7.80 7.71
C THR A 30 12.93 8.57 8.19
N ASP A 31 11.89 8.65 7.37
CA ASP A 31 10.69 9.43 7.61
C ASP A 31 9.47 8.51 7.57
N LEU A 32 8.81 8.31 8.71
CA LEU A 32 7.73 7.35 8.88
C LEU A 32 6.48 7.98 9.47
N ASN A 33 5.35 7.34 9.16
CA ASN A 33 4.08 7.50 9.87
C ASN A 33 3.63 6.12 10.37
N VAL A 34 3.55 5.95 11.69
CA VAL A 34 3.30 4.67 12.35
C VAL A 34 1.94 4.67 13.03
N SER A 35 1.10 3.71 12.67
CA SER A 35 -0.18 3.44 13.32
C SER A 35 -0.17 2.08 14.00
N ILE A 36 -0.68 2.03 15.22
CA ILE A 36 -0.75 0.84 16.07
C ILE A 36 -2.19 0.58 16.45
N ALA A 37 -2.65 -0.66 16.31
CA ALA A 37 -3.91 -1.13 16.86
C ALA A 37 -3.70 -2.42 17.65
N LEU A 38 -4.30 -2.48 18.84
CA LEU A 38 -4.27 -3.62 19.75
C LEU A 38 -5.69 -4.15 19.96
N ALA A 39 -5.84 -5.45 19.91
CA ALA A 39 -7.10 -6.16 20.21
C ALA A 39 -6.83 -7.32 21.18
N GLY A 40 -7.83 -7.69 21.97
CA GLY A 40 -7.75 -8.74 22.97
C GLY A 40 -8.85 -8.62 24.01
N ASP A 41 -8.56 -8.99 25.26
CA ASP A 41 -9.51 -8.85 26.37
C ASP A 41 -9.62 -7.39 26.85
N LEU A 42 -10.52 -6.66 26.21
CA LEU A 42 -10.78 -5.24 26.46
C LEU A 42 -12.24 -4.98 26.87
N ALA A 43 -12.99 -6.04 27.22
CA ALA A 43 -14.42 -5.93 27.50
C ALA A 43 -14.71 -5.02 28.71
N ALA A 44 -13.93 -5.12 29.76
CA ALA A 44 -14.12 -4.35 31.01
C ALA A 44 -14.10 -2.83 30.75
N THR A 45 -13.16 -2.36 29.94
CA THR A 45 -13.06 -0.94 29.59
C THR A 45 -14.30 -0.41 28.86
N HIS A 46 -14.93 -1.23 28.00
CA HIS A 46 -16.12 -0.84 27.23
C HIS A 46 -17.40 -0.95 28.05
N LEU A 47 -17.52 -1.98 28.91
CA LEU A 47 -18.75 -2.29 29.59
C LEU A 47 -18.89 -1.62 30.95
N THR A 48 -17.78 -1.45 31.66
CA THR A 48 -17.76 -0.93 33.03
C THR A 48 -16.88 0.30 33.23
N GLY A 49 -16.08 0.69 32.21
CA GLY A 49 -15.12 1.79 32.31
C GLY A 49 -13.86 1.42 33.09
N ASP A 50 -13.64 0.13 33.37
CA ASP A 50 -12.40 -0.33 34.06
C ASP A 50 -11.23 -0.34 33.06
N ASN A 51 -10.25 0.51 33.29
CA ASN A 51 -9.08 0.70 32.44
C ASN A 51 -7.84 -0.08 32.90
N ALA A 52 -7.95 -0.98 33.88
CA ALA A 52 -6.80 -1.71 34.43
C ALA A 52 -6.04 -2.54 33.40
N GLY A 53 -6.73 -3.02 32.34
CA GLY A 53 -6.15 -3.75 31.22
C GLY A 53 -5.76 -2.91 30.00
N VAL A 54 -5.82 -1.57 30.07
CA VAL A 54 -5.62 -0.71 28.89
C VAL A 54 -4.27 0.01 28.94
N LEU A 55 -3.39 -0.32 27.99
CA LEU A 55 -2.16 0.46 27.78
C LEU A 55 -2.51 1.85 27.22
N PRO A 56 -2.10 2.96 27.84
CA PRO A 56 -2.37 4.29 27.29
C PRO A 56 -1.84 4.42 25.85
N THR A 57 -2.63 5.02 24.96
CA THR A 57 -2.21 5.25 23.58
C THR A 57 -1.00 6.19 23.48
N ASP A 58 -0.79 7.05 24.49
CA ASP A 58 0.43 7.85 24.63
C ASP A 58 1.67 6.98 24.85
N THR A 59 1.56 5.90 25.63
CA THR A 59 2.64 4.92 25.81
C THR A 59 2.97 4.23 24.49
N MET A 60 1.98 3.88 23.67
CA MET A 60 2.24 3.31 22.34
C MET A 60 3.07 4.26 21.47
N LYS A 61 2.70 5.54 21.41
CA LYS A 61 3.47 6.59 20.72
C LYS A 61 4.90 6.68 21.24
N ASN A 62 5.07 6.72 22.56
CA ASN A 62 6.39 6.84 23.19
C ASN A 62 7.26 5.60 22.92
N THR A 63 6.64 4.42 22.83
CA THR A 63 7.33 3.17 22.43
C THR A 63 7.90 3.29 21.01
N VAL A 64 7.16 3.85 20.05
CA VAL A 64 7.67 4.08 18.69
C VAL A 64 8.94 4.92 18.71
N TYR A 65 8.95 6.04 19.42
CA TYR A 65 10.12 6.92 19.49
C TYR A 65 11.31 6.27 20.20
N ALA A 66 11.04 5.59 21.32
CA ALA A 66 12.07 4.91 22.09
C ALA A 66 12.72 3.79 21.25
N PHE A 67 11.92 2.98 20.57
CA PHE A 67 12.41 1.87 19.73
C PHE A 67 13.18 2.36 18.51
N ALA A 68 12.70 3.40 17.84
CA ALA A 68 13.43 4.03 16.73
C ALA A 68 14.82 4.54 17.17
N LYS A 69 14.96 4.99 18.43
CA LYS A 69 16.26 5.39 18.98
C LYS A 69 17.12 4.20 19.39
N GLN A 70 16.54 3.21 20.08
CA GLN A 70 17.29 2.10 20.69
C GLN A 70 17.73 1.05 19.67
N HIS A 71 16.85 0.71 18.73
CA HIS A 71 17.05 -0.39 17.78
C HIS A 71 17.33 0.10 16.36
N GLY A 72 17.16 1.39 16.08
CA GLY A 72 17.07 1.87 14.71
C GLY A 72 15.69 1.60 14.12
N VAL A 73 15.54 1.89 12.85
CA VAL A 73 14.31 1.59 12.10
C VAL A 73 14.53 0.41 11.15
N GLY A 74 15.68 0.37 10.43
CA GLY A 74 15.90 -0.60 9.36
C GLY A 74 14.84 -0.47 8.27
N GLU A 75 14.36 -1.59 7.77
CA GLU A 75 13.23 -1.65 6.86
C GLU A 75 11.89 -1.50 7.64
N PRO A 76 10.86 -0.89 7.03
CA PRO A 76 9.60 -0.66 7.73
C PRO A 76 8.91 -1.95 8.19
N GLU A 77 9.05 -3.06 7.46
CA GLU A 77 8.53 -4.37 7.84
C GLU A 77 9.21 -4.90 9.12
N GLU A 78 10.53 -4.74 9.24
CA GLU A 78 11.28 -5.14 10.44
C GLU A 78 10.86 -4.33 11.66
N PHE A 79 10.70 -3.02 11.47
CA PHE A 79 10.29 -2.15 12.55
C PHE A 79 8.84 -2.43 12.99
N ALA A 80 7.95 -2.74 12.05
CA ALA A 80 6.58 -3.14 12.36
C ALA A 80 6.55 -4.47 13.12
N LEU A 81 7.33 -5.47 12.72
CA LEU A 81 7.46 -6.75 13.44
C LEU A 81 8.00 -6.55 14.85
N LEU A 82 9.03 -5.72 15.02
CA LEU A 82 9.61 -5.41 16.31
C LEU A 82 8.59 -4.81 17.28
N LEU A 83 7.80 -3.85 16.81
CA LEU A 83 6.74 -3.22 17.61
C LEU A 83 5.61 -4.21 17.92
N ALA A 84 5.16 -5.01 16.93
CA ALA A 84 4.10 -5.99 17.12
C ALA A 84 4.47 -7.03 18.18
N ARG A 85 5.66 -7.61 18.07
CA ARG A 85 6.21 -8.58 19.05
C ARG A 85 6.34 -7.99 20.45
N HIS A 86 6.74 -6.73 20.56
CA HIS A 86 6.85 -6.05 21.84
C HIS A 86 5.50 -5.97 22.56
N PHE A 87 4.46 -5.49 21.89
CA PHE A 87 3.14 -5.35 22.51
C PHE A 87 2.52 -6.70 22.87
N LEU A 88 2.65 -7.73 22.03
CA LEU A 88 2.19 -9.08 22.36
C LEU A 88 2.93 -9.67 23.58
N LYS A 89 4.23 -9.42 23.70
CA LYS A 89 5.05 -9.95 24.79
C LYS A 89 4.81 -9.25 26.11
N THR A 90 4.55 -7.93 26.09
CA THR A 90 4.53 -7.10 27.30
C THR A 90 3.13 -6.81 27.82
N GLN A 91 2.09 -7.01 27.01
CA GLN A 91 0.70 -6.73 27.34
C GLN A 91 -0.09 -8.05 27.33
N GLY A 92 -0.23 -8.69 28.50
CA GLY A 92 -0.83 -10.02 28.61
C GLY A 92 -2.30 -10.10 28.17
N GLN A 93 -3.03 -8.99 28.14
CA GLN A 93 -4.41 -8.90 27.65
C GLN A 93 -4.52 -8.71 26.13
N VAL A 94 -3.39 -8.44 25.45
CA VAL A 94 -3.35 -8.25 23.99
C VAL A 94 -3.14 -9.59 23.31
N GLU A 95 -4.08 -9.97 22.46
CA GLU A 95 -4.06 -11.20 21.69
C GLU A 95 -3.65 -10.97 20.22
N LYS A 96 -3.87 -9.77 19.72
CA LYS A 96 -3.57 -9.37 18.34
C LYS A 96 -3.06 -7.94 18.28
N THR A 97 -2.07 -7.75 17.43
CA THR A 97 -1.55 -6.42 17.07
C THR A 97 -1.67 -6.20 15.56
N LYS A 98 -1.95 -4.97 15.16
CA LYS A 98 -1.81 -4.50 13.78
C LYS A 98 -0.96 -3.24 13.79
N ILE A 99 0.18 -3.29 13.09
CA ILE A 99 1.09 -2.17 12.91
C ILE A 99 1.09 -1.80 11.43
N THR A 100 0.79 -0.54 11.14
CA THR A 100 0.86 -0.01 9.75
C THR A 100 1.88 1.12 9.72
N ILE A 101 2.79 1.06 8.76
CA ILE A 101 3.85 2.04 8.55
C ILE A 101 3.77 2.57 7.12
N GLU A 102 3.67 3.88 7.00
CA GLU A 102 3.96 4.61 5.77
C GLU A 102 5.41 5.10 5.84
N SER A 103 6.20 4.77 4.83
CA SER A 103 7.58 5.21 4.70
C SER A 103 7.74 6.15 3.52
N TYR A 104 8.28 7.29 3.80
CA TYR A 104 8.38 8.39 2.86
C TYR A 104 9.81 8.52 2.32
N GLY A 105 9.96 8.41 0.98
CA GLY A 105 11.25 8.49 0.31
C GLY A 105 11.84 9.91 0.27
N TRP A 106 13.15 9.97 0.33
CA TRP A 106 13.93 11.20 0.22
C TRP A 106 15.15 10.99 -0.68
N ASP A 107 15.24 11.73 -1.78
CA ASP A 107 16.42 11.81 -2.64
C ASP A 107 17.54 12.58 -1.94
N ARG A 108 18.74 12.02 -1.94
CA ARG A 108 19.91 12.72 -1.44
C ARG A 108 20.38 13.77 -2.46
N LEU A 109 20.52 15.01 -2.03
CA LEU A 109 21.09 16.11 -2.83
C LEU A 109 22.53 16.46 -2.43
N GLY A 110 22.92 16.11 -1.21
CA GLY A 110 24.23 16.38 -0.63
C GLY A 110 24.45 15.58 0.64
N PRO A 111 25.56 15.76 1.34
CA PRO A 111 25.89 14.95 2.53
C PRO A 111 24.77 14.97 3.59
N HIS A 112 24.06 16.07 3.76
CA HIS A 112 23.00 16.26 4.76
C HIS A 112 21.81 17.04 4.20
N SER A 113 21.64 17.11 2.87
CA SER A 113 20.53 17.78 2.20
C SER A 113 19.71 16.79 1.40
N PHE A 114 18.38 16.93 1.46
CA PHE A 114 17.45 15.96 0.88
C PHE A 114 16.29 16.66 0.19
N ARG A 115 15.73 16.01 -0.82
CA ARG A 115 14.48 16.38 -1.49
C ARG A 115 13.49 15.25 -1.29
N ARG A 116 12.23 15.57 -0.96
CA ARG A 116 11.15 14.60 -0.91
C ARG A 116 11.00 13.94 -2.28
N GLU A 117 11.00 12.60 -2.32
CA GLU A 117 10.59 11.83 -3.50
C GLU A 117 9.12 12.06 -3.83
N GLY A 118 8.71 11.74 -5.06
CA GLY A 118 7.40 12.00 -5.63
C GLY A 118 6.20 11.56 -4.79
N ALA A 119 5.06 11.32 -5.47
CA ALA A 119 3.78 11.07 -4.78
C ALA A 119 3.65 9.68 -4.15
N GLN A 120 4.44 8.71 -4.60
CA GLN A 120 4.37 7.34 -4.09
C GLN A 120 4.83 7.23 -2.64
N THR A 121 4.16 6.34 -1.91
CA THR A 121 4.48 6.04 -0.51
C THR A 121 4.61 4.53 -0.33
N ARG A 122 5.73 4.07 0.26
CA ARG A 122 5.90 2.66 0.64
C ARG A 122 5.07 2.36 1.88
N ILE A 123 4.43 1.20 1.88
CA ILE A 123 3.61 0.71 2.99
C ILE A 123 4.18 -0.60 3.52
N ALA A 124 4.19 -0.72 4.84
CA ALA A 124 4.36 -2.01 5.51
C ALA A 124 3.24 -2.19 6.54
N GLU A 125 2.67 -3.37 6.58
CA GLU A 125 1.65 -3.74 7.54
C GLU A 125 2.01 -5.10 8.15
N VAL A 126 1.93 -5.18 9.47
CA VAL A 126 2.11 -6.43 10.21
C VAL A 126 0.89 -6.69 11.06
N VAL A 127 0.30 -7.86 10.90
CA VAL A 127 -0.69 -8.41 11.83
C VAL A 127 -0.05 -9.58 12.54
N ALA A 128 -0.03 -9.54 13.88
CA ALA A 128 0.60 -10.58 14.67
C ALA A 128 -0.29 -11.04 15.83
N THR A 129 -0.21 -12.33 16.12
CA THR A 129 -0.78 -13.04 17.28
C THR A 129 0.31 -13.85 17.97
N ALA A 130 0.00 -14.56 19.04
CA ALA A 130 0.98 -15.41 19.73
C ALA A 130 1.52 -16.57 18.85
N GLY A 131 0.82 -16.97 17.79
CA GLY A 131 1.17 -18.13 16.96
C GLY A 131 1.34 -17.84 15.47
N ASP A 132 1.08 -16.61 15.02
CA ASP A 132 1.12 -16.25 13.60
C ASP A 132 1.53 -14.79 13.41
N GLU A 133 2.34 -14.55 12.38
CA GLU A 133 2.77 -13.20 11.97
C GLU A 133 2.59 -13.07 10.46
N GLN A 134 1.73 -12.18 10.05
CA GLN A 134 1.52 -11.88 8.64
C GLN A 134 2.14 -10.53 8.30
N VAL A 135 2.98 -10.51 7.26
CA VAL A 135 3.63 -9.30 6.75
C VAL A 135 3.09 -8.98 5.36
N VAL A 136 2.73 -7.74 5.18
CA VAL A 136 2.27 -7.15 3.92
C VAL A 136 3.14 -5.95 3.61
N SER A 137 3.73 -5.93 2.43
CA SER A 137 4.37 -4.73 1.88
C SER A 137 3.49 -4.12 0.80
N GLY A 138 3.75 -2.87 0.43
CA GLY A 138 2.96 -2.23 -0.60
C GLY A 138 3.46 -0.86 -1.01
N VAL A 139 2.81 -0.31 -2.02
CA VAL A 139 2.98 1.06 -2.50
C VAL A 139 1.62 1.71 -2.73
N THR A 140 1.51 2.99 -2.45
CA THR A 140 0.36 3.81 -2.82
C THR A 140 0.79 4.97 -3.69
N GLY A 141 -0.09 5.41 -4.60
CA GLY A 141 0.12 6.60 -5.42
C GLY A 141 1.20 6.46 -6.50
N LEU A 142 1.61 5.25 -6.86
CA LEU A 142 2.53 5.00 -7.99
C LEU A 142 1.81 5.33 -9.29
N THR A 143 2.09 6.50 -9.85
CA THR A 143 1.42 6.98 -11.07
C THR A 143 2.17 6.53 -12.31
N LEU A 144 1.48 5.79 -13.18
CA LEU A 144 1.98 5.25 -14.43
C LEU A 144 1.10 5.69 -15.60
N MET A 145 1.69 5.86 -16.79
CA MET A 145 0.98 6.25 -18.00
C MET A 145 1.64 5.66 -19.24
N ASN A 146 0.84 5.02 -20.10
CA ASN A 146 1.18 4.69 -21.49
C ASN A 146 0.39 5.63 -22.41
N THR A 147 1.06 6.25 -23.37
CA THR A 147 0.43 7.19 -24.30
C THR A 147 -0.19 6.52 -25.52
N THR A 148 0.02 5.24 -25.69
CA THR A 148 -0.50 4.36 -26.75
C THR A 148 -0.48 2.91 -26.27
N ALA A 149 -0.66 1.94 -27.15
CA ALA A 149 -0.70 0.49 -26.89
C ALA A 149 -1.79 0.10 -25.88
N SER A 150 -2.90 0.83 -25.87
CA SER A 150 -4.07 0.55 -25.07
C SER A 150 -5.34 0.74 -25.88
N GLU A 151 -6.27 -0.20 -25.78
CA GLU A 151 -7.59 -0.15 -26.40
C GLU A 151 -8.70 -0.40 -25.39
N PHE A 152 -9.94 -0.11 -25.78
CA PHE A 152 -11.11 -0.57 -25.07
C PHE A 152 -12.28 -0.69 -26.07
N ARG A 153 -12.63 -1.93 -26.42
CA ARG A 153 -13.66 -2.26 -27.40
C ARG A 153 -14.29 -3.62 -27.14
N GLY A 154 -15.40 -3.92 -27.82
CA GLY A 154 -16.12 -5.17 -27.66
C GLY A 154 -16.88 -5.28 -26.33
N PHE A 155 -17.12 -4.17 -25.63
CA PHE A 155 -17.84 -4.15 -24.37
C PHE A 155 -19.36 -4.21 -24.57
N ILE A 156 -20.06 -4.64 -23.52
CA ILE A 156 -21.54 -4.67 -23.48
C ILE A 156 -22.09 -3.25 -23.56
N LYS A 157 -23.15 -3.08 -24.37
CA LYS A 157 -23.84 -1.79 -24.53
C LYS A 157 -25.29 -1.88 -24.08
N ASP A 158 -25.75 -0.84 -23.43
CA ASP A 158 -27.17 -0.63 -23.07
C ASP A 158 -27.63 0.76 -23.52
N ARG A 159 -28.86 1.15 -23.15
CA ARG A 159 -29.45 2.44 -23.54
C ARG A 159 -28.69 3.67 -22.99
N TYR A 160 -27.84 3.50 -22.03
CA TYR A 160 -27.04 4.56 -21.40
C TYR A 160 -25.59 4.57 -21.86
N THR A 161 -25.21 3.65 -22.71
CA THR A 161 -23.83 3.53 -23.20
C THR A 161 -23.57 4.56 -24.28
N THR A 162 -22.79 5.58 -23.93
CA THR A 162 -22.34 6.64 -24.87
C THR A 162 -20.86 6.56 -25.19
N LEU A 163 -20.10 5.72 -24.46
CA LEU A 163 -18.67 5.57 -24.66
C LEU A 163 -18.38 4.97 -26.05
N PRO A 164 -17.58 5.63 -26.89
CA PRO A 164 -17.13 5.04 -28.16
C PRO A 164 -16.08 3.95 -27.90
N GLU A 165 -16.05 2.96 -28.77
CA GLU A 165 -14.94 2.01 -28.81
C GLU A 165 -13.68 2.71 -29.32
N THR A 166 -12.54 2.34 -28.77
CA THR A 166 -11.25 2.87 -29.21
C THR A 166 -10.22 1.77 -29.33
N SER A 167 -9.38 1.86 -30.36
CA SER A 167 -8.24 0.96 -30.58
C SER A 167 -6.92 1.58 -30.13
N ASP A 168 -6.94 2.86 -29.76
CA ASP A 168 -5.77 3.56 -29.23
C ASP A 168 -6.22 4.64 -28.24
N ARG A 169 -5.61 4.65 -27.07
CA ARG A 169 -5.91 5.63 -26.01
C ARG A 169 -4.74 5.79 -25.04
N ILE A 170 -4.71 6.89 -24.33
CA ILE A 170 -3.87 7.03 -23.14
C ILE A 170 -4.42 6.10 -22.04
N LEU A 171 -3.54 5.29 -21.44
CA LEU A 171 -3.80 4.51 -20.23
C LEU A 171 -3.00 5.10 -19.08
N ALA A 172 -3.67 5.72 -18.11
CA ALA A 172 -3.03 6.29 -16.93
C ALA A 172 -3.73 5.82 -15.66
N THR A 173 -2.94 5.51 -14.64
CA THR A 173 -3.44 5.06 -13.34
C THR A 173 -2.53 5.53 -12.20
N ALA A 174 -3.04 5.55 -10.98
CA ALA A 174 -2.25 5.64 -9.75
C ALA A 174 -2.37 4.31 -9.01
N VAL A 175 -1.37 3.48 -9.14
CA VAL A 175 -1.37 2.12 -8.58
C VAL A 175 -1.31 2.17 -7.07
N ASP A 176 -2.29 1.55 -6.41
CA ASP A 176 -2.21 1.11 -5.03
C ASP A 176 -2.06 -0.40 -5.02
N ALA A 177 -0.93 -0.89 -4.52
CA ALA A 177 -0.63 -2.31 -4.46
C ALA A 177 -0.26 -2.73 -3.04
N ARG A 178 -0.74 -3.92 -2.64
CA ARG A 178 -0.39 -4.58 -1.40
C ARG A 178 -0.07 -6.03 -1.72
N TRP A 179 1.05 -6.54 -1.22
CA TRP A 179 1.42 -7.94 -1.38
C TRP A 179 1.78 -8.58 -0.05
N ARG A 180 1.24 -9.77 0.14
CA ARG A 180 1.43 -10.57 1.33
C ARG A 180 2.60 -11.52 1.15
N HIS A 181 3.50 -11.54 2.11
CA HIS A 181 4.64 -12.45 2.12
C HIS A 181 4.27 -13.83 2.65
N LEU A 182 4.99 -14.86 2.18
CA LEU A 182 4.82 -16.24 2.66
C LEU A 182 5.34 -16.43 4.08
N THR A 183 6.34 -15.63 4.50
CA THR A 183 6.97 -15.73 5.82
C THR A 183 7.24 -14.36 6.41
N PRO A 184 7.31 -14.22 7.74
CA PRO A 184 7.65 -12.96 8.40
C PRO A 184 9.17 -12.69 8.45
N ALA A 185 9.91 -13.18 7.47
CA ALA A 185 11.36 -12.98 7.35
C ALA A 185 11.77 -12.91 5.88
N GLY A 186 12.72 -12.04 5.57
CA GLY A 186 13.23 -11.88 4.22
C GLY A 186 14.09 -10.64 4.05
N ASP A 187 14.65 -10.47 2.85
CA ASP A 187 15.29 -9.22 2.43
C ASP A 187 14.18 -8.25 1.93
N TRP A 188 13.65 -7.45 2.86
CA TRP A 188 12.53 -6.55 2.60
C TRP A 188 12.87 -5.48 1.58
N ALA A 189 14.09 -4.98 1.57
CA ALA A 189 14.55 -3.99 0.60
C ALA A 189 14.55 -4.57 -0.82
N ALA A 190 15.17 -5.74 -1.01
CA ALA A 190 15.20 -6.42 -2.30
C ALA A 190 13.81 -6.90 -2.75
N SER A 191 12.97 -7.35 -1.81
CA SER A 191 11.58 -7.75 -2.12
C SER A 191 10.76 -6.56 -2.58
N TYR A 192 10.81 -5.42 -1.88
CA TYR A 192 10.09 -4.20 -2.27
C TYR A 192 10.55 -3.68 -3.63
N ALA A 193 11.87 -3.51 -3.81
CA ALA A 193 12.41 -3.01 -5.08
C ALA A 193 12.05 -3.92 -6.25
N GLY A 194 12.18 -5.24 -6.08
CA GLY A 194 11.85 -6.20 -7.13
C GLY A 194 10.34 -6.28 -7.44
N ALA A 195 9.46 -6.12 -6.45
CA ALA A 195 8.02 -6.04 -6.69
C ALA A 195 7.64 -4.78 -7.46
N LEU A 196 8.24 -3.63 -7.11
CA LEU A 196 8.02 -2.36 -7.79
C LEU A 196 8.50 -2.40 -9.25
N ASP A 197 9.69 -2.97 -9.48
CA ASP A 197 10.24 -3.20 -10.83
C ASP A 197 9.34 -4.12 -11.67
N ALA A 198 8.87 -5.21 -11.08
CA ALA A 198 7.97 -6.15 -11.75
C ALA A 198 6.62 -5.49 -12.12
N LEU A 199 6.04 -4.68 -11.23
CA LEU A 199 4.82 -3.92 -11.52
C LEU A 199 5.00 -2.97 -12.70
N THR A 200 6.10 -2.21 -12.71
CA THR A 200 6.37 -1.22 -13.76
C THR A 200 6.74 -1.87 -15.08
N THR A 201 7.55 -2.93 -15.07
CA THR A 201 7.90 -3.70 -16.27
C THR A 201 6.65 -4.28 -16.94
N ALA A 202 5.77 -4.93 -16.17
CA ALA A 202 4.55 -5.50 -16.72
C ALA A 202 3.60 -4.42 -17.27
N PHE A 203 3.52 -3.25 -16.65
CA PHE A 203 2.73 -2.14 -17.17
C PHE A 203 3.25 -1.63 -18.50
N VAL A 204 4.57 -1.53 -18.64
CA VAL A 204 5.24 -1.09 -19.89
C VAL A 204 5.07 -2.11 -21.01
N ASP A 205 5.27 -3.39 -20.72
CA ASP A 205 5.38 -4.44 -21.74
C ASP A 205 4.00 -5.00 -22.18
N THR A 206 2.93 -4.67 -21.46
CA THR A 206 1.59 -5.19 -21.78
C THR A 206 0.86 -4.29 -22.76
N TYR A 207 0.51 -4.83 -23.95
CA TYR A 207 -0.55 -4.22 -24.76
C TYR A 207 -1.89 -4.36 -24.04
N SER A 208 -2.49 -3.24 -23.62
CA SER A 208 -3.66 -3.23 -22.76
C SER A 208 -4.97 -3.29 -23.56
N SER A 209 -5.61 -4.45 -23.62
CA SER A 209 -6.99 -4.56 -24.11
C SER A 209 -8.02 -4.07 -23.08
N SER A 210 -7.65 -4.03 -21.82
CA SER A 210 -8.41 -3.43 -20.71
C SER A 210 -7.50 -3.24 -19.50
N LEU A 211 -7.86 -2.33 -18.59
CA LEU A 211 -7.11 -2.15 -17.35
C LEU A 211 -7.17 -3.40 -16.44
N GLN A 212 -8.23 -4.21 -16.55
CA GLN A 212 -8.34 -5.50 -15.85
C GLN A 212 -7.28 -6.49 -16.30
N GLN A 213 -7.04 -6.59 -17.62
CA GLN A 213 -5.98 -7.43 -18.17
C GLN A 213 -4.60 -6.94 -17.72
N THR A 214 -4.37 -5.62 -17.74
CA THR A 214 -3.12 -5.01 -17.27
C THR A 214 -2.90 -5.28 -15.79
N LEU A 215 -3.95 -5.18 -14.96
CA LEU A 215 -3.90 -5.54 -13.54
C LEU A 215 -3.43 -6.99 -13.35
N PHE A 216 -4.03 -7.93 -14.09
CA PHE A 216 -3.65 -9.34 -13.99
C PHE A 216 -2.22 -9.59 -14.45
N ALA A 217 -1.77 -8.93 -15.53
CA ALA A 217 -0.40 -9.02 -16.02
C ALA A 217 0.60 -8.51 -14.97
N MET A 218 0.33 -7.34 -14.37
CA MET A 218 1.16 -6.75 -13.31
C MET A 218 1.27 -7.69 -12.10
N GLY A 219 0.14 -8.16 -11.58
CA GLY A 219 0.13 -9.07 -10.44
C GLY A 219 0.81 -10.41 -10.72
N SER A 220 0.57 -10.97 -11.90
CA SER A 220 1.20 -12.23 -12.33
C SER A 220 2.71 -12.11 -12.46
N HIS A 221 3.21 -10.98 -12.99
CA HIS A 221 4.64 -10.76 -13.14
C HIS A 221 5.34 -10.60 -11.79
N VAL A 222 4.71 -9.93 -10.83
CA VAL A 222 5.20 -9.88 -9.43
C VAL A 222 5.31 -11.29 -8.86
N LEU A 223 4.25 -12.09 -8.92
CA LEU A 223 4.28 -13.44 -8.36
C LEU A 223 5.28 -14.37 -9.08
N PHE A 224 5.47 -14.17 -10.38
CA PHE A 224 6.45 -14.95 -11.15
C PHE A 224 7.90 -14.63 -10.73
N THR A 225 8.23 -13.36 -10.55
CA THR A 225 9.59 -12.89 -10.27
C THR A 225 9.94 -12.87 -8.78
N ARG A 226 8.93 -12.88 -7.90
CA ARG A 226 9.06 -12.78 -6.43
C ARG A 226 8.44 -13.98 -5.74
N PRO A 227 9.15 -15.12 -5.66
CA PRO A 227 8.61 -16.37 -5.11
C PRO A 227 8.25 -16.29 -3.62
N GLU A 228 8.79 -15.33 -2.88
CA GLU A 228 8.46 -15.08 -1.48
C GLU A 228 7.09 -14.39 -1.27
N ILE A 229 6.42 -13.95 -2.35
CA ILE A 229 5.12 -13.30 -2.29
C ILE A 229 4.01 -14.33 -2.58
N ALA A 230 3.04 -14.42 -1.68
CA ALA A 230 1.90 -15.33 -1.77
C ALA A 230 0.79 -14.82 -2.70
N GLU A 231 0.46 -13.55 -2.57
CA GLU A 231 -0.59 -12.88 -3.34
C GLU A 231 -0.36 -11.36 -3.37
N ILE A 232 -0.95 -10.70 -4.36
CA ILE A 232 -0.93 -9.25 -4.50
C ILE A 232 -2.34 -8.74 -4.82
N ARG A 233 -2.75 -7.68 -4.12
CA ARG A 233 -3.98 -6.91 -4.36
C ARG A 233 -3.61 -5.60 -5.02
N LEU A 234 -4.34 -5.24 -6.03
CA LEU A 234 -4.14 -4.03 -6.82
C LEU A 234 -5.44 -3.25 -6.89
N ALA A 235 -5.35 -1.94 -6.73
CA ALA A 235 -6.40 -0.98 -7.04
C ALA A 235 -5.85 0.04 -8.03
N LEU A 236 -6.50 0.13 -9.19
CA LEU A 236 -6.06 0.92 -10.33
C LEU A 236 -7.17 1.92 -10.71
N PRO A 237 -7.22 3.12 -10.10
CA PRO A 237 -8.07 4.19 -10.59
C PRO A 237 -7.64 4.60 -12.00
N ASN A 238 -8.56 4.49 -12.97
CA ASN A 238 -8.32 4.87 -14.35
C ASN A 238 -8.39 6.39 -14.50
N LYS A 239 -7.24 7.04 -14.68
CA LYS A 239 -7.14 8.48 -14.90
C LYS A 239 -7.42 8.78 -16.37
N HIS A 240 -8.65 9.22 -16.65
CA HIS A 240 -9.09 9.43 -18.02
C HIS A 240 -8.42 10.62 -18.68
N HIS A 241 -8.10 10.46 -19.99
CA HIS A 241 -7.62 11.51 -20.87
C HIS A 241 -8.58 11.60 -22.06
N TYR A 242 -9.19 12.77 -22.25
CA TYR A 242 -10.18 13.00 -23.29
C TYR A 242 -9.57 13.90 -24.36
N LEU A 243 -9.61 13.46 -25.63
CA LEU A 243 -9.13 14.25 -26.76
C LEU A 243 -9.90 15.57 -26.82
N VAL A 244 -9.18 16.70 -26.92
CA VAL A 244 -9.80 18.01 -27.06
C VAL A 244 -10.28 18.21 -28.48
N ASP A 245 -11.55 18.65 -28.67
CA ASP A 245 -12.03 19.10 -29.95
C ASP A 245 -11.45 20.51 -30.26
N LEU A 246 -10.53 20.56 -31.23
CA LEU A 246 -9.89 21.80 -31.69
C LEU A 246 -10.51 22.35 -32.99
N ALA A 247 -11.52 21.67 -33.57
CA ALA A 247 -12.19 22.13 -34.78
C ALA A 247 -12.79 23.55 -34.69
N PRO A 248 -13.35 23.99 -33.51
CA PRO A 248 -13.82 25.36 -33.36
C PRO A 248 -12.74 26.43 -33.54
N PHE A 249 -11.46 26.06 -33.41
CA PHE A 249 -10.32 26.96 -33.59
C PHE A 249 -9.66 26.79 -34.97
N GLY A 250 -10.23 25.95 -35.85
CA GLY A 250 -9.66 25.65 -37.18
C GLY A 250 -8.40 24.76 -37.11
N LEU A 251 -8.22 24.01 -36.04
CA LEU A 251 -7.09 23.10 -35.83
C LEU A 251 -7.56 21.65 -35.83
N SER A 252 -6.69 20.74 -36.28
CA SER A 252 -6.81 19.33 -36.05
C SER A 252 -6.15 18.89 -34.75
N ASN A 253 -6.48 17.70 -34.25
CA ASN A 253 -5.86 17.14 -33.06
C ASN A 253 -5.56 15.64 -33.30
N GLU A 254 -4.35 15.35 -33.68
CA GLU A 254 -3.87 14.00 -34.01
C GLU A 254 -3.37 13.26 -32.74
N ASN A 255 -4.21 13.18 -31.69
CA ASN A 255 -3.88 12.59 -30.41
C ASN A 255 -2.74 13.31 -29.66
N GLU A 256 -2.72 14.63 -29.69
CA GLU A 256 -1.68 15.45 -29.08
C GLU A 256 -2.17 16.19 -27.82
N VAL A 257 -3.38 16.72 -27.85
CA VAL A 257 -3.91 17.57 -26.77
C VAL A 257 -5.12 16.92 -26.10
N PHE A 258 -5.02 16.70 -24.80
CA PHE A 258 -6.03 16.00 -24.01
C PHE A 258 -6.44 16.81 -22.79
N ILE A 259 -7.68 16.62 -22.36
CA ILE A 259 -8.14 17.00 -21.03
C ILE A 259 -7.76 15.86 -20.08
N ALA A 260 -6.92 16.13 -19.09
CA ALA A 260 -6.63 15.19 -18.01
C ALA A 260 -7.77 15.23 -16.97
N GLY A 261 -8.59 14.19 -16.93
CA GLY A 261 -9.69 14.05 -15.99
C GLY A 261 -9.26 13.25 -14.75
N ASP A 262 -9.46 13.80 -13.56
CA ASP A 262 -9.15 13.12 -12.29
C ASP A 262 -10.39 12.51 -11.62
N ARG A 263 -11.60 12.89 -12.04
CA ARG A 263 -12.87 12.38 -11.55
C ARG A 263 -14.05 12.71 -12.48
N PRO A 264 -15.12 11.87 -12.50
CA PRO A 264 -15.11 10.53 -11.91
C PRO A 264 -14.14 9.61 -12.63
N TYR A 265 -13.67 8.56 -11.95
CA TYR A 265 -12.79 7.56 -12.53
C TYR A 265 -13.38 6.15 -12.38
N GLY A 266 -13.06 5.26 -13.31
CA GLY A 266 -13.29 3.83 -13.13
C GLY A 266 -12.27 3.28 -12.15
N LEU A 267 -12.74 2.58 -11.11
CA LEU A 267 -11.88 1.89 -10.15
C LEU A 267 -11.85 0.41 -10.51
N ILE A 268 -10.66 -0.07 -10.83
CA ILE A 268 -10.43 -1.48 -11.16
C ILE A 268 -9.62 -2.08 -10.03
N GLU A 269 -10.20 -3.08 -9.35
CA GLU A 269 -9.59 -3.77 -8.23
C GLU A 269 -9.52 -5.26 -8.51
N GLY A 270 -8.48 -5.91 -8.02
CA GLY A 270 -8.33 -7.34 -8.14
C GLY A 270 -7.19 -7.89 -7.30
N THR A 271 -7.30 -9.18 -7.01
CA THR A 271 -6.27 -9.96 -6.32
C THR A 271 -5.73 -11.01 -7.28
N VAL A 272 -4.40 -11.11 -7.37
CA VAL A 272 -3.71 -12.20 -8.06
C VAL A 272 -3.01 -13.01 -6.99
N THR A 273 -3.24 -14.32 -6.97
CA THR A 273 -2.74 -15.22 -5.93
C THR A 273 -2.12 -16.47 -6.55
N ARG A 274 -1.20 -17.10 -5.82
CA ARG A 274 -0.76 -18.46 -6.14
C ARG A 274 -1.87 -19.44 -5.76
N ASP A 275 -2.04 -20.49 -6.51
CA ASP A 275 -3.03 -21.54 -6.24
C ASP A 275 -2.68 -22.38 -4.99
N ASP A 276 -1.40 -22.41 -4.61
CA ASP A 276 -0.87 -23.07 -3.42
C ASP A 276 -0.63 -22.11 -2.23
N ALA A 277 -1.04 -20.84 -2.33
CA ALA A 277 -0.84 -19.86 -1.27
C ALA A 277 -1.57 -20.28 0.02
N PRO A 278 -0.94 -20.13 1.20
CA PRO A 278 -1.61 -20.35 2.47
C PRO A 278 -2.78 -19.38 2.63
N PRO A 279 -3.87 -19.78 3.31
CA PRO A 279 -5.02 -18.90 3.54
C PRO A 279 -4.60 -17.56 4.17
N ALA A 280 -5.18 -16.47 3.67
CA ALA A 280 -4.99 -15.17 4.27
C ALA A 280 -5.84 -15.00 5.53
N THR A 281 -5.38 -14.19 6.48
CA THR A 281 -6.19 -13.82 7.66
C THR A 281 -7.35 -12.89 7.25
N ALA A 282 -8.36 -12.78 8.11
CA ALA A 282 -9.51 -11.90 7.84
C ALA A 282 -9.10 -10.42 7.63
N GLU A 283 -8.03 -9.96 8.28
CA GLU A 283 -7.51 -8.61 8.14
C GLU A 283 -6.96 -8.30 6.76
N TRP A 284 -6.50 -9.30 6.03
CA TRP A 284 -6.02 -9.10 4.66
C TRP A 284 -7.14 -8.59 3.72
N TYR A 285 -8.38 -8.94 4.03
CA TYR A 285 -9.56 -8.59 3.21
C TYR A 285 -10.31 -7.34 3.73
N GLN A 286 -9.81 -6.68 4.78
CA GLN A 286 -10.39 -5.46 5.36
C GLN A 286 -9.50 -4.24 4.96
#